data_ec6fa2bddbb51a3fe6e6ef7472af12e4
#
_entry.id   ec6fa2bddbb51a3fe6e6ef7472af12e4
#
_cell.length_a   1.000
_cell.length_b   1.000
_cell.length_c   1.000
_cell.angle_alpha   90.00
_cell.angle_beta   90.00
_cell.angle_gamma   90.00
#
_symmetry.space_group_name_H-M   'P 1'
#
loop_
_entity.id
_entity.type
_entity.pdbx_description
1 polymer ?
#
loop_
_entity_poly.entity_id
_entity_poly.type
_entity_poly.pdbx_seq_one_letter_code
_entity_poly.pdbx_strand_id
1 'polypeptide(L)' 'MKALVYIDTQMSEVRDVEVPTVGKNQALVDIFYCGICGSDMHAWHGHDERRIPPLVLGHEAVGIVRTGNL' A
#
# COMPACT_ATOMS: atom_id res chain seq x y z
N MET A 1 -3.09 11.92 -1.32
CA MET A 1 -2.37 11.30 -0.18
C MET A 1 -1.01 10.80 -0.61
N LYS A 2 -0.09 10.70 0.31
CA LYS A 2 1.24 10.16 0.02
C LYS A 2 1.21 8.64 0.05
N ALA A 3 1.87 8.01 -0.91
CA ALA A 3 2.00 6.56 -0.97
C ALA A 3 3.40 6.17 -1.46
N LEU A 4 3.92 5.07 -0.92
CA LEU A 4 5.15 4.47 -1.43
C LEU A 4 4.78 3.57 -2.60
N VAL A 5 5.17 3.97 -3.81
CA VAL A 5 4.85 3.27 -5.04
C VAL A 5 6.05 2.46 -5.52
N TYR A 6 5.86 1.17 -5.66
CA TYR A 6 6.83 0.27 -6.29
C TYR A 6 6.69 0.40 -7.80
N ILE A 7 7.72 0.98 -8.43
CA ILE A 7 7.69 1.35 -9.84
C ILE A 7 8.25 0.23 -10.71
N ASP A 8 9.34 -0.36 -10.27
CA ASP A 8 10.05 -1.41 -10.97
C ASP A 8 11.00 -2.09 -9.97
N THR A 9 11.68 -3.15 -10.38
CA THR A 9 12.62 -3.88 -9.54
C THR A 9 13.62 -2.92 -8.89
N GLN A 10 13.67 -2.93 -7.56
CA GLN A 10 14.53 -2.08 -6.74
C GLN A 10 14.33 -0.58 -6.96
N MET A 11 13.15 -0.20 -7.46
CA MET A 11 12.79 1.21 -7.68
C MET A 11 11.43 1.50 -7.04
N SER A 12 11.44 2.40 -6.07
CA SER A 12 10.22 2.89 -5.44
C SER A 12 10.36 4.37 -5.13
N GLU A 13 9.23 5.07 -5.06
CA GLU A 13 9.22 6.48 -4.70
C GLU A 13 7.91 6.85 -3.99
N VAL A 14 7.97 7.92 -3.20
CA VAL A 14 6.77 8.48 -2.58
C VAL A 14 6.09 9.39 -3.58
N ARG A 15 4.83 9.11 -3.87
CA ARG A 15 4.01 9.88 -4.80
C ARG A 15 2.72 10.33 -4.14
N ASP A 16 2.15 11.40 -4.65
CA ASP A 16 0.78 11.78 -4.35
C ASP A 16 -0.16 10.95 -5.20
N VAL A 17 -1.07 10.25 -4.53
CA VAL A 17 -2.11 9.43 -5.18
C VAL A 17 -3.48 9.84 -4.68
N GLU A 18 -4.51 9.53 -5.44
CA GLU A 18 -5.87 9.79 -5.02
C GLU A 18 -6.25 8.95 -3.80
N VAL A 19 -7.06 9.54 -2.91
CA VAL A 19 -7.64 8.78 -1.80
C VAL A 19 -8.61 7.77 -2.42
N PRO A 20 -8.49 6.48 -2.05
CA PRO A 20 -9.35 5.46 -2.64
C PRO A 20 -10.81 5.63 -2.24
N THR A 21 -11.70 5.17 -3.11
CA THR A 21 -13.13 5.12 -2.81
C THR A 21 -13.46 3.84 -2.07
N VAL A 22 -14.41 3.94 -1.13
CA VAL A 22 -14.83 2.79 -0.33
C VAL A 22 -15.91 2.01 -1.08
N GLY A 23 -15.62 0.75 -1.35
CA GLY A 23 -16.58 -0.17 -1.95
C GLY A 23 -17.41 -0.90 -0.90
N LYS A 24 -18.28 -1.80 -1.38
CA LYS A 24 -19.09 -2.66 -0.51
C LYS A 24 -18.19 -3.55 0.34
N ASN A 25 -18.51 -3.69 1.62
CA ASN A 25 -17.75 -4.48 2.59
C ASN A 25 -16.31 -3.99 2.77
N GLN A 26 -16.08 -2.70 2.58
CA GLN A 26 -14.77 -2.08 2.75
C GLN A 26 -14.86 -0.93 3.75
N ALA A 27 -13.70 -0.56 4.28
CA ALA A 27 -13.56 0.60 5.16
C ALA A 27 -12.37 1.44 4.72
N LEU A 28 -12.51 2.75 4.84
CA LEU A 28 -11.41 3.68 4.64
C LEU A 28 -10.76 3.93 5.99
N VAL A 29 -9.46 3.67 6.09
CA VAL A 29 -8.71 3.79 7.34
C VAL A 29 -7.68 4.91 7.20
N ASP A 30 -7.67 5.83 8.16
CA ASP A 30 -6.60 6.81 8.30
C ASP A 30 -5.40 6.11 8.93
N ILE A 31 -4.33 5.92 8.17
CA ILE A 31 -3.15 5.18 8.58
C ILE A 31 -2.25 6.08 9.42
N PHE A 32 -1.85 5.60 10.62
CA PHE A 32 -0.87 6.29 11.47
C PHE A 32 0.53 5.71 11.32
N TYR A 33 0.63 4.38 11.23
CA TYR A 33 1.91 3.69 11.09
C TYR A 33 1.77 2.56 10.09
N CYS A 34 2.80 2.38 9.29
CA CYS A 34 2.90 1.25 8.36
C CYS A 34 4.28 0.62 8.52
N GLY A 35 4.32 -0.66 8.86
CA GLY A 35 5.55 -1.41 9.02
C GLY A 35 6.04 -1.97 7.69
N ILE A 36 7.34 -2.16 7.59
CA ILE A 36 7.97 -2.85 6.46
C ILE A 36 8.18 -4.31 6.86
N CYS A 37 7.68 -5.20 6.05
CA CYS A 37 7.79 -6.64 6.27
C CYS A 37 8.72 -7.27 5.23
N GLY A 38 9.20 -8.48 5.51
CA GLY A 38 10.08 -9.19 4.58
C GLY A 38 9.47 -9.41 3.21
N SER A 39 8.15 -9.60 3.13
CA SER A 39 7.46 -9.76 1.85
C SER A 39 7.48 -8.49 0.99
N ASP A 40 7.51 -7.30 1.62
CA ASP A 40 7.66 -6.03 0.89
C ASP A 40 9.05 -5.94 0.25
N MET A 41 10.09 -6.33 0.99
CA MET A 41 11.45 -6.36 0.47
C MET A 41 11.59 -7.39 -0.65
N HIS A 42 10.96 -8.54 -0.51
CA HIS A 42 10.95 -9.60 -1.52
C HIS A 42 10.31 -9.10 -2.82
N ALA A 43 9.19 -8.41 -2.71
CA ALA A 43 8.51 -7.79 -3.86
C ALA A 43 9.38 -6.71 -4.50
N TRP A 44 10.01 -5.86 -3.68
CA TRP A 44 10.86 -4.77 -4.17
C TRP A 44 12.06 -5.28 -4.97
N HIS A 45 12.62 -6.43 -4.57
CA HIS A 45 13.69 -7.09 -5.32
C HIS A 45 13.22 -7.78 -6.60
N GLY A 46 11.92 -7.78 -6.87
CA GLY A 46 11.35 -8.41 -8.07
C GLY A 46 11.19 -9.91 -7.97
N HIS A 47 11.19 -10.46 -6.74
CA HIS A 47 11.11 -11.92 -6.53
C HIS A 47 9.70 -12.44 -6.35
N ASP A 48 8.68 -11.57 -6.33
CA ASP A 48 7.29 -11.96 -6.18
C ASP A 48 6.54 -11.71 -7.49
N GLU A 49 6.22 -12.78 -8.20
CA GLU A 49 5.53 -12.73 -9.49
C GLU A 49 4.10 -12.17 -9.40
N ARG A 50 3.50 -12.19 -8.21
CA ARG A 50 2.14 -11.68 -7.98
C ARG A 50 2.11 -10.18 -7.76
N ARG A 51 3.26 -9.58 -7.43
CA ARG A 51 3.40 -8.15 -7.17
C ARG A 51 4.08 -7.47 -8.33
N ILE A 52 3.26 -7.17 -9.32
CA ILE A 52 3.73 -6.56 -10.58
C ILE A 52 3.67 -5.04 -10.46
N PRO A 53 4.77 -4.30 -10.68
CA PRO A 53 4.73 -2.85 -10.66
C PRO A 53 3.90 -2.27 -11.83
N PRO A 54 3.33 -1.07 -11.68
CA PRO A 54 3.39 -0.24 -10.48
C PRO A 54 2.33 -0.63 -9.45
N LEU A 55 2.69 -0.61 -8.17
CA LEU A 55 1.73 -0.84 -7.09
C LEU A 55 2.19 -0.16 -5.78
N VAL A 56 1.25 0.06 -4.88
CA VAL A 56 1.55 0.62 -3.56
C VAL A 56 1.96 -0.52 -2.63
N LEU A 57 3.11 -0.36 -1.98
CA LEU A 57 3.61 -1.32 -0.99
C LEU A 57 3.11 -0.98 0.41
N GLY A 58 3.17 -1.98 1.30
CA GLY A 58 2.81 -1.87 2.69
C GLY A 58 1.48 -2.56 2.99
N HIS A 59 1.49 -3.45 3.98
CA HIS A 59 0.31 -4.21 4.39
C HIS A 59 0.22 -4.41 5.91
N GLU A 60 1.24 -4.00 6.65
CA GLU A 60 1.25 -4.04 8.11
C GLU A 60 1.02 -2.62 8.62
N ALA A 61 -0.23 -2.27 8.85
CA ALA A 61 -0.59 -0.90 9.16
C ALA A 61 -1.56 -0.84 10.34
N VAL A 62 -1.54 0.27 11.05
CA VAL A 62 -2.50 0.59 12.11
C VAL A 62 -3.02 2.01 11.90
N GLY A 63 -4.30 2.18 12.13
CA GLY A 63 -4.95 3.48 11.96
C GLY A 63 -6.35 3.49 12.55
N ILE A 64 -7.11 4.51 12.21
CA ILE A 64 -8.49 4.70 12.67
C ILE A 64 -9.42 4.66 11.46
N VAL A 65 -10.51 3.93 11.57
CA VAL A 65 -11.52 3.88 10.52
C VAL A 65 -12.16 5.26 10.36
N ARG A 66 -12.03 5.84 9.17
CA ARG A 66 -12.63 7.12 8.83
C ARG A 66 -14.09 6.95 8.40
N THR A 67 -14.32 5.99 7.55
CA THR A 67 -15.66 5.63 7.09
C THR A 67 -15.67 4.15 6.69
N GLY A 68 -16.81 3.52 6.85
CA GLY A 68 -16.92 2.10 6.56
C GLY A 68 -18.22 1.76 5.85
N ASN A 69 -18.16 0.71 5.06
CA ASN A 69 -19.28 0.17 4.31
C ASN A 69 -19.32 -1.34 4.51
N LEU A 70 -19.19 -1.72 5.78
CA LEU A 70 -19.14 -3.12 6.19
C LEU A 70 -20.53 -3.73 6.36
#